data_4596651347bbc600245549f6b583ba07
#
_entry.id   4596651347bbc600245549f6b583ba07
#
_cell.length_a   1.000
_cell.length_b   1.000
_cell.length_c   1.000
_cell.angle_alpha   90.00
_cell.angle_beta   90.00
_cell.angle_gamma   90.00
#
_symmetry.space_group_name_H-M   'P 1'
#
loop_
_entity.id
_entity.type
_entity.pdbx_description
1 polymer ?
#
loop_
_entity_poly.entity_id
_entity_poly.type
_entity_poly.pdbx_seq_one_letter_code
_entity_poly.pdbx_strand_id
1 'polypeptide(L)' 'MRFGPNVVEHAPFSIPMIGNTATGYVIGLTPEGAAVCHRMFTEDVPEAEVAAVNADL' A
#
# COMPACT_ATOMS: atom_id res chain seq x y z
N MET A 1 -5.80 0.88 -10.36
CA MET A 1 -5.43 -0.14 -9.37
C MET A 1 -6.02 0.21 -8.02
N ARG A 2 -6.60 -0.73 -7.35
CA ARG A 2 -7.30 -0.52 -6.09
C ARG A 2 -7.17 -1.76 -5.21
N PHE A 3 -7.03 -1.55 -3.90
CA PHE A 3 -6.94 -2.68 -2.97
C PHE A 3 -8.27 -3.40 -2.79
N GLY A 4 -8.18 -4.72 -2.63
CA GLY A 4 -9.31 -5.55 -2.25
C GLY A 4 -9.62 -5.48 -0.75
N PRO A 5 -10.67 -6.19 -0.29
CA PRO A 5 -11.16 -6.08 1.09
C PRO A 5 -10.21 -6.65 2.16
N ASN A 6 -9.24 -7.48 1.78
CA ASN A 6 -8.32 -8.12 2.72
C ASN A 6 -7.03 -7.33 2.96
N VAL A 7 -6.88 -6.17 2.32
CA VAL A 7 -5.70 -5.32 2.50
C VAL A 7 -5.97 -4.32 3.61
N VAL A 8 -5.03 -4.24 4.55
CA VAL A 8 -5.12 -3.33 5.70
C VAL A 8 -3.87 -2.47 5.78
N GLU A 9 -4.05 -1.24 6.28
CA GLU A 9 -2.96 -0.29 6.51
C GLU A 9 -2.61 -0.28 7.99
N HIS A 10 -1.31 -0.24 8.30
CA HIS A 10 -0.82 -0.21 9.67
C HIS A 10 0.47 0.61 9.73
N ALA A 11 0.64 1.38 10.78
CA ALA A 11 1.81 2.25 10.93
C ALA A 11 2.40 2.16 12.34
N PRO A 12 2.96 0.98 12.72
CA PRO A 12 3.57 0.83 14.04
C PRO A 12 4.84 1.71 14.13
N PHE A 13 4.99 2.45 15.23
CA PHE A 13 6.15 3.33 15.45
C PHE A 13 6.38 4.32 14.29
N SER A 14 5.30 4.77 13.65
CA SER A 14 5.34 5.69 12.50
C SER A 14 5.99 5.10 11.24
N ILE A 15 6.15 3.79 11.16
CA ILE A 15 6.61 3.10 9.95
C ILE A 15 5.38 2.66 9.15
N PRO A 16 5.14 3.25 7.97
CA PRO A 16 3.96 2.87 7.18
C PRO A 16 4.11 1.46 6.61
N MET A 17 3.10 0.64 6.79
CA MET A 17 3.08 -0.74 6.33
C MET A 17 1.70 -1.09 5.78
N ILE A 18 1.65 -2.02 4.83
CA ILE A 18 0.40 -2.62 4.38
C ILE A 18 0.49 -4.14 4.54
N GLY A 19 -0.63 -4.76 4.81
CA GLY A 19 -0.71 -6.20 4.95
C GLY A 19 -1.93 -6.76 4.23
N ASN A 20 -1.87 -8.05 3.94
CA ASN A 20 -2.99 -8.79 3.38
C ASN A 20 -3.39 -9.88 4.36
N THR A 21 -4.60 -9.77 4.91
CA THR A 21 -5.09 -10.70 5.94
C THR A 21 -5.37 -12.10 5.39
N ALA A 22 -5.57 -12.22 4.09
CA ALA A 22 -5.80 -13.53 3.46
C ALA A 22 -4.52 -14.33 3.29
N THR A 23 -3.38 -13.66 3.08
CA THR A 23 -2.09 -14.31 2.84
C THR A 23 -1.12 -14.18 4.01
N GLY A 24 -1.34 -13.23 4.91
CA GLY A 24 -0.45 -12.93 6.03
C GLY A 24 0.77 -12.12 5.66
N TYR A 25 0.93 -11.68 4.42
CA TYR A 25 2.04 -10.83 4.02
C TYR A 25 1.89 -9.41 4.54
N VAL A 26 3.02 -8.85 5.03
CA VAL A 26 3.12 -7.46 5.46
C VAL A 26 4.38 -6.87 4.86
N ILE A 27 4.27 -5.68 4.26
CA ILE A 27 5.42 -4.98 3.67
C ILE A 27 5.51 -3.55 4.20
N GLY A 28 6.76 -3.08 4.39
CA GLY A 28 7.04 -1.70 4.74
C GLY A 28 7.02 -0.81 3.50
N LEU A 29 6.66 0.45 3.68
CA LEU A 29 6.52 1.41 2.59
C LEU A 29 7.40 2.63 2.81
N THR A 30 7.84 3.26 1.71
CA THR A 30 8.38 4.61 1.76
C THR A 30 7.24 5.61 2.01
N PRO A 31 7.54 6.85 2.47
CA PRO A 31 6.49 7.86 2.64
C PRO A 31 5.68 8.11 1.36
N GLU A 32 6.35 8.15 0.21
CA GLU A 32 5.70 8.32 -1.09
C GLU A 32 4.82 7.13 -1.44
N GLY A 33 5.33 5.92 -1.23
CA GLY A 33 4.56 4.69 -1.45
C GLY A 33 3.36 4.60 -0.53
N ALA A 34 3.51 5.02 0.73
CA ALA A 34 2.41 5.05 1.70
C ALA A 34 1.30 5.99 1.25
N ALA A 35 1.63 7.17 0.72
CA ALA A 35 0.63 8.12 0.24
C ALA A 35 -0.18 7.55 -0.92
N VAL A 36 0.48 6.89 -1.88
CA VAL A 36 -0.20 6.26 -3.01
C VAL A 36 -1.05 5.08 -2.54
N CYS A 37 -0.52 4.23 -1.67
CA CYS A 37 -1.26 3.08 -1.14
C CYS A 37 -2.49 3.52 -0.35
N HIS A 38 -2.39 4.61 0.42
CA HIS A 38 -3.53 5.14 1.15
C HIS A 38 -4.67 5.52 0.20
N ARG A 39 -4.35 6.12 -0.94
CA ARG A 39 -5.34 6.47 -1.96
C ARG A 39 -6.02 5.22 -2.54
N MET A 40 -5.31 4.10 -2.65
CA MET A 40 -5.84 2.86 -3.21
C MET A 40 -6.94 2.21 -2.37
N PHE A 41 -7.15 2.65 -1.15
CA PHE A 41 -8.28 2.19 -0.32
C PHE A 41 -9.59 2.86 -0.70
N THR A 42 -9.54 4.04 -1.29
CA THR A 42 -10.73 4.86 -1.58
C THR A 42 -10.93 5.16 -3.05
N GLU A 43 -9.90 5.02 -3.88
CA GLU A 43 -9.99 5.32 -5.31
C GLU A 43 -9.14 4.37 -6.14
N ASP A 44 -9.40 4.38 -7.45
CA ASP A 44 -8.61 3.62 -8.40
C ASP A 44 -7.41 4.46 -8.83
N VAL A 45 -6.21 3.99 -8.51
CA VAL A 45 -4.95 4.69 -8.82
C VAL A 45 -4.33 4.07 -10.08
N PRO A 46 -3.87 4.89 -11.06
CA PRO A 46 -3.22 4.36 -12.26
C PRO A 46 -2.01 3.49 -11.92
N GLU A 47 -1.85 2.36 -12.63
CA GLU A 47 -0.74 1.44 -12.40
C GLU A 47 0.62 2.11 -12.56
N ALA A 48 0.76 3.04 -13.50
CA ALA A 48 1.99 3.76 -13.72
C ALA A 48 2.41 4.58 -12.49
N GLU A 49 1.44 5.18 -11.78
CA GLU A 49 1.70 5.94 -10.57
C GLU A 49 2.15 5.02 -9.43
N VAL A 50 1.50 3.87 -9.29
CA VAL A 50 1.89 2.88 -8.28
C VAL A 50 3.29 2.33 -8.55
N ALA A 51 3.59 2.01 -9.80
CA ALA A 51 4.90 1.50 -10.19
C ALA A 51 6.03 2.52 -9.96
N ALA A 52 5.75 3.80 -10.14
CA ALA A 52 6.75 4.87 -9.97
C ALA A 52 7.27 4.97 -8.53
N VAL A 53 6.42 4.70 -7.53
CA VAL A 53 6.78 4.82 -6.11
C VAL A 53 7.06 3.48 -5.44
N ASN A 54 6.64 2.38 -6.04
CA ASN A 54 6.77 1.02 -5.47
C ASN A 54 7.57 0.08 -6.37
N ALA A 55 8.52 0.62 -7.14
CA ALA A 55 9.30 -0.16 -8.10
C ALA A 55 10.13 -1.28 -7.44
N ASP A 56 10.48 -1.10 -6.16
CA ASP A 56 11.29 -2.05 -5.40
C ASP A 56 10.47 -3.08 -4.60
N LEU A 57 9.17 -3.04 -4.76
CA LEU A 57 8.27 -3.96 -4.05
C LEU A 57 7.96 -5.25 -4.88
#